data_f2343c051e010fc5c9266f874f4fef18
#
_entry.id   f2343c051e010fc5c9266f874f4fef18
#
_cell.length_a   1.000
_cell.length_b   1.000
_cell.length_c   1.000
_cell.angle_alpha   90.00
_cell.angle_beta   90.00
_cell.angle_gamma   90.00
#
_symmetry.space_group_name_H-M   'P 1'
#
loop_
_entity.id
_entity.type
_entity.pdbx_description
1 polymer ?
#
loop_
_entity_poly.entity_id
_entity_poly.type
_entity_poly.pdbx_seq_one_letter_code
_entity_poly.pdbx_strand_id
1 'polypeptide(L)'
;MDDLQTFLNVREMLANFLQEDVGAGDITSDNIIPADLEATAEIVCKSRFAIVCGLEEASMIFDMCGCKSQILVKDGSKVRKGMVVMNVSGYARAILKAERTVLNLLMRMSGIATETRHMGELAKGITILATRKTAPGLRYFDKKAVVLGGGATHRMRLDDMVLIKDNHLVLASDLAKCIRLARKNVGSSIKVECEAGTKKEALAAVAAEADTVMLDNFTPKQAEEAIHHIRRMGLRKKVKIELSGGINQYNIRHYSRSRPDFNSLGYITHSSRAIDFSLKIMK
;
A
#
# COMPACT_ATOMS: atom_id res chain seq x y z
N MET A 1 -15.08 11.52 -1.38
CA MET A 1 -15.34 11.19 0.05
C MET A 1 -14.67 12.29 0.83
N ASP A 2 -15.41 12.99 1.68
CA ASP A 2 -14.86 14.11 2.43
C ASP A 2 -13.67 13.67 3.29
N ASP A 3 -12.61 14.46 3.31
CA ASP A 3 -11.39 14.20 4.09
C ASP A 3 -11.70 13.93 5.58
N LEU A 4 -12.74 14.56 6.11
CA LEU A 4 -13.21 14.36 7.48
C LEU A 4 -13.76 12.96 7.73
N GLN A 5 -14.55 12.40 6.82
CA GLN A 5 -15.10 11.04 6.95
C GLN A 5 -13.98 9.99 6.91
N THR A 6 -12.97 10.18 6.03
CA THR A 6 -11.79 9.32 5.99
C THR A 6 -11.00 9.40 7.30
N PHE A 7 -10.85 10.61 7.85
CA PHE A 7 -10.16 10.82 9.13
C PHE A 7 -10.87 10.13 10.31
N LEU A 8 -12.20 10.23 10.39
CA LEU A 8 -12.98 9.58 11.45
C LEU A 8 -12.87 8.06 11.38
N ASN A 9 -12.94 7.49 10.18
CA ASN A 9 -12.78 6.04 9.99
C ASN A 9 -11.38 5.55 10.41
N VAL A 10 -10.33 6.31 10.12
CA VAL A 10 -8.97 5.96 10.53
C VAL A 10 -8.82 5.96 12.04
N ARG A 11 -9.32 6.98 12.73
CA ARG A 11 -9.27 7.07 14.20
C ARG A 11 -10.00 5.90 14.86
N GLU A 12 -11.17 5.52 14.35
CA GLU A 12 -11.94 4.37 14.85
C GLU A 12 -11.17 3.05 14.63
N MET A 13 -10.55 2.87 13.46
CA MET A 13 -9.72 1.70 13.20
C MET A 13 -8.55 1.60 14.16
N LEU A 14 -7.85 2.70 14.43
CA LEU A 14 -6.74 2.76 15.39
C LEU A 14 -7.19 2.46 16.82
N ALA A 15 -8.37 2.95 17.22
CA ALA A 15 -8.95 2.65 18.53
C ALA A 15 -9.25 1.14 18.68
N ASN A 16 -9.74 0.49 17.61
CA ASN A 16 -9.97 -0.96 17.61
C ASN A 16 -8.66 -1.75 17.70
N PHE A 17 -7.59 -1.32 17.03
CA PHE A 17 -6.28 -1.97 17.16
C PHE A 17 -5.69 -1.84 18.57
N LEU A 18 -5.86 -0.66 19.18
CA LEU A 18 -5.44 -0.44 20.56
C LEU A 18 -6.26 -1.31 21.52
N GLN A 19 -7.56 -1.41 21.33
CA GLN A 19 -8.45 -2.24 22.16
C GLN A 19 -8.15 -3.73 22.01
N GLU A 20 -7.75 -4.22 20.82
CA GLU A 20 -7.32 -5.60 20.59
C GLU A 20 -6.13 -5.97 21.47
N ASP A 21 -5.14 -5.08 21.61
CA ASP A 21 -3.91 -5.33 22.38
C ASP A 21 -4.11 -5.13 23.89
N VAL A 22 -4.87 -4.09 24.29
CA VAL A 22 -5.06 -3.72 25.70
C VAL A 22 -6.08 -4.61 26.41
N GLY A 23 -7.14 -5.05 25.73
CA GLY A 23 -8.21 -5.82 26.35
C GLY A 23 -8.84 -5.09 27.54
N ALA A 24 -8.81 -5.72 28.71
CA ALA A 24 -9.34 -5.16 29.98
C ALA A 24 -8.35 -4.24 30.71
N GLY A 25 -7.07 -4.19 30.32
CA GLY A 25 -6.03 -3.35 30.91
C GLY A 25 -4.63 -3.96 30.82
N ASP A 26 -3.61 -3.16 31.13
CA ASP A 26 -2.21 -3.61 31.20
C ASP A 26 -1.88 -4.09 32.63
N ILE A 27 -2.14 -5.38 32.88
CA ILE A 27 -1.92 -6.00 34.19
C ILE A 27 -0.48 -5.76 34.73
N THR A 28 0.53 -5.76 33.85
CA THR A 28 1.91 -5.55 34.24
C THR A 28 2.12 -4.12 34.71
N SER A 29 1.88 -3.15 33.86
CA SER A 29 2.12 -1.74 34.18
C SER A 29 1.24 -1.25 35.34
N ASP A 30 -0.01 -1.70 35.38
CA ASP A 30 -0.95 -1.31 36.45
C ASP A 30 -0.55 -1.79 37.83
N ASN A 31 0.24 -2.86 37.94
CA ASN A 31 0.68 -3.41 39.23
C ASN A 31 2.09 -2.98 39.67
N ILE A 32 2.96 -2.54 38.75
CA ILE A 32 4.36 -2.25 39.09
C ILE A 32 4.79 -0.80 38.86
N ILE A 33 4.02 -0.03 38.08
CA ILE A 33 4.34 1.37 37.77
C ILE A 33 3.40 2.29 38.57
N PRO A 34 3.87 3.33 39.29
CA PRO A 34 2.99 4.32 39.90
C PRO A 34 2.08 5.01 38.87
N ALA A 35 0.82 5.22 39.23
CA ALA A 35 -0.18 5.75 38.27
C ALA A 35 0.12 7.20 37.83
N ASP A 36 0.76 7.98 38.68
CA ASP A 36 1.14 9.38 38.51
C ASP A 36 2.56 9.57 37.95
N LEU A 37 3.29 8.47 37.69
CA LEU A 37 4.65 8.55 37.15
C LEU A 37 4.63 9.04 35.71
N GLU A 38 5.16 10.23 35.48
CA GLU A 38 5.43 10.77 34.15
C GLU A 38 6.74 10.21 33.57
N ALA A 39 6.79 10.06 32.27
CA ALA A 39 7.96 9.62 31.53
C ALA A 39 8.06 10.28 30.17
N THR A 40 9.26 10.22 29.61
CA THR A 40 9.49 10.52 28.18
C THR A 40 10.02 9.27 27.48
N ALA A 41 9.80 9.17 26.19
CA ALA A 41 10.26 8.06 25.38
C ALA A 41 10.65 8.52 23.97
N GLU A 42 11.52 7.75 23.34
CA GLU A 42 11.95 7.94 21.98
C GLU A 42 11.60 6.71 21.13
N ILE A 43 11.04 6.93 19.92
CA ILE A 43 10.95 5.87 18.90
C ILE A 43 12.17 5.95 18.00
N VAL A 44 12.93 4.85 17.96
CA VAL A 44 14.23 4.76 17.29
C VAL A 44 14.20 3.70 16.19
N CYS A 45 14.67 4.06 14.99
CA CYS A 45 14.88 3.10 13.92
C CYS A 45 16.05 2.16 14.23
N LYS A 46 15.83 0.84 14.11
CA LYS A 46 16.84 -0.19 14.34
C LYS A 46 17.39 -0.79 13.04
N SER A 47 16.71 -0.58 11.93
CA SER A 47 17.10 -1.08 10.61
C SER A 47 18.15 -0.19 9.96
N ARG A 48 19.03 -0.81 9.14
CA ARG A 48 20.11 -0.10 8.46
C ARG A 48 19.59 1.06 7.58
N PHE A 49 18.45 0.84 6.95
CA PHE A 49 17.78 1.79 6.06
C PHE A 49 16.28 1.51 6.05
N ALA A 50 15.47 2.56 6.02
CA ALA A 50 14.04 2.47 5.83
C ALA A 50 13.45 3.75 5.22
N ILE A 51 12.26 3.63 4.63
CA ILE A 51 11.33 4.74 4.42
C ILE A 51 10.34 4.68 5.57
N VAL A 52 10.40 5.65 6.48
CA VAL A 52 9.49 5.70 7.62
C VAL A 52 8.07 6.04 7.15
N CYS A 53 7.08 5.34 7.71
CA CYS A 53 5.67 5.53 7.39
C CYS A 53 4.78 5.08 8.55
N GLY A 54 3.81 5.90 8.94
CA GLY A 54 2.88 5.62 10.03
C GLY A 54 3.11 6.47 11.27
N LEU A 55 3.90 7.55 11.18
CA LEU A 55 4.14 8.46 12.30
C LEU A 55 2.90 9.26 12.67
N GLU A 56 2.06 9.63 11.71
CA GLU A 56 0.77 10.30 11.98
C GLU A 56 -0.17 9.37 12.75
N GLU A 57 -0.28 8.10 12.33
CA GLU A 57 -1.07 7.08 13.02
C GLU A 57 -0.52 6.79 14.42
N ALA A 58 0.81 6.70 14.55
CA ALA A 58 1.47 6.55 15.85
C ALA A 58 1.14 7.71 16.80
N SER A 59 1.19 8.94 16.31
CA SER A 59 0.80 10.16 17.06
C SER A 59 -0.66 10.09 17.53
N MET A 60 -1.58 9.65 16.64
CA MET A 60 -3.00 9.51 17.00
C MET A 60 -3.22 8.46 18.10
N ILE A 61 -2.49 7.34 18.07
CA ILE A 61 -2.61 6.30 19.10
C ILE A 61 -2.09 6.82 20.44
N PHE A 62 -0.96 7.52 20.47
CA PHE A 62 -0.46 8.16 21.69
C PHE A 62 -1.43 9.21 22.26
N ASP A 63 -2.03 10.03 21.38
CA ASP A 63 -3.06 11.01 21.76
C ASP A 63 -4.29 10.33 22.41
N MET A 64 -4.76 9.20 21.85
CA MET A 64 -5.86 8.41 22.43
C MET A 64 -5.53 7.88 23.85
N CYS A 65 -4.25 7.67 24.13
CA CYS A 65 -3.78 7.27 25.47
C CYS A 65 -3.49 8.47 26.40
N GLY A 66 -3.71 9.71 25.94
CA GLY A 66 -3.44 10.93 26.72
C GLY A 66 -1.97 11.35 26.75
N CYS A 67 -1.14 10.79 25.85
CA CYS A 67 0.25 11.18 25.69
C CYS A 67 0.41 12.31 24.66
N LYS A 68 1.45 13.11 24.81
CA LYS A 68 1.90 14.08 23.80
C LYS A 68 3.00 13.46 22.96
N SER A 69 2.97 13.64 21.66
CA SER A 69 4.02 13.18 20.74
C SER A 69 4.56 14.31 19.88
N GLN A 70 5.84 14.22 19.55
CA GLN A 70 6.53 15.13 18.65
C GLN A 70 7.17 14.31 17.51
N ILE A 71 6.63 14.45 16.30
CA ILE A 71 7.18 13.84 15.10
C ILE A 71 8.45 14.62 14.70
N LEU A 72 9.60 13.94 14.60
CA LEU A 72 10.90 14.55 14.30
C LEU A 72 11.28 14.45 12.83
N VAL A 73 10.65 13.54 12.08
CA VAL A 73 10.88 13.33 10.65
C VAL A 73 9.54 13.18 9.93
N LYS A 74 9.46 13.60 8.68
CA LYS A 74 8.21 13.48 7.90
C LYS A 74 8.03 12.04 7.41
N ASP A 75 6.78 11.54 7.41
CA ASP A 75 6.42 10.30 6.73
C ASP A 75 6.88 10.30 5.26
N GLY A 76 7.40 9.17 4.78
CA GLY A 76 8.06 9.05 3.46
C GLY A 76 9.54 9.42 3.45
N SER A 77 10.10 9.90 4.57
CA SER A 77 11.54 10.24 4.70
C SER A 77 12.40 8.98 4.82
N LYS A 78 13.64 9.10 4.35
CA LYS A 78 14.69 8.09 4.57
C LYS A 78 15.22 8.19 5.99
N VAL A 79 15.20 7.05 6.70
CA VAL A 79 15.77 6.92 8.05
C VAL A 79 16.77 5.78 8.11
N ARG A 80 17.66 5.81 9.12
CA ARG A 80 18.70 4.80 9.33
C ARG A 80 18.81 4.43 10.80
N LYS A 81 19.52 3.34 11.06
CA LYS A 81 19.77 2.82 12.40
C LYS A 81 20.24 3.93 13.35
N GLY A 82 19.61 4.01 14.51
CA GLY A 82 19.90 4.98 15.55
C GLY A 82 19.19 6.33 15.41
N MET A 83 18.51 6.60 14.29
CA MET A 83 17.73 7.85 14.18
C MET A 83 16.48 7.77 15.03
N VAL A 84 16.25 8.80 15.84
CA VAL A 84 15.01 9.06 16.56
C VAL A 84 14.00 9.64 15.58
N VAL A 85 12.80 9.06 15.49
CA VAL A 85 11.75 9.48 14.55
C VAL A 85 10.60 10.20 15.25
N MET A 86 10.43 9.95 16.56
CA MET A 86 9.37 10.57 17.37
C MET A 86 9.79 10.61 18.83
N ASN A 87 9.48 11.71 19.52
CA ASN A 87 9.50 11.83 20.97
C ASN A 87 8.08 11.70 21.52
N VAL A 88 7.93 11.13 22.69
CA VAL A 88 6.66 10.94 23.40
C VAL A 88 6.82 11.34 24.84
N SER A 89 5.80 11.98 25.43
CA SER A 89 5.75 12.32 26.84
C SER A 89 4.34 12.11 27.42
N GLY A 90 4.25 11.70 28.66
CA GLY A 90 2.99 11.47 29.36
C GLY A 90 3.17 10.51 30.53
N TYR A 91 2.06 9.98 31.05
CA TYR A 91 2.13 8.97 32.10
C TYR A 91 2.78 7.69 31.58
N ALA A 92 3.72 7.13 32.34
CA ALA A 92 4.48 5.95 31.94
C ALA A 92 3.58 4.78 31.54
N ARG A 93 2.50 4.52 32.30
CA ARG A 93 1.50 3.47 31.99
C ARG A 93 0.84 3.70 30.63
N ALA A 94 0.54 4.96 30.27
CA ALA A 94 -0.10 5.31 29.00
C ALA A 94 0.86 5.10 27.80
N ILE A 95 2.13 5.49 27.96
CA ILE A 95 3.17 5.26 26.95
C ILE A 95 3.34 3.74 26.69
N LEU A 96 3.48 2.93 27.75
CA LEU A 96 3.66 1.49 27.65
C LEU A 96 2.44 0.79 27.04
N LYS A 97 1.23 1.24 27.39
CA LYS A 97 -0.03 0.75 26.81
C LYS A 97 -0.10 0.94 25.30
N ALA A 98 0.37 2.08 24.77
CA ALA A 98 0.36 2.39 23.35
C ALA A 98 1.49 1.71 22.55
N GLU A 99 2.60 1.38 23.20
CA GLU A 99 3.87 1.00 22.59
C GLU A 99 3.72 -0.07 21.52
N ARG A 100 3.11 -1.21 21.85
CA ARG A 100 3.08 -2.36 20.95
C ARG A 100 2.25 -2.10 19.71
N THR A 101 1.06 -1.53 19.86
CA THR A 101 0.17 -1.18 18.74
C THR A 101 0.83 -0.16 17.80
N VAL A 102 1.47 0.88 18.38
CA VAL A 102 2.23 1.89 17.61
C VAL A 102 3.36 1.24 16.83
N LEU A 103 4.21 0.44 17.50
CA LEU A 103 5.36 -0.18 16.84
C LEU A 103 4.92 -1.15 15.75
N ASN A 104 3.92 -1.99 15.99
CA ASN A 104 3.43 -2.95 14.98
C ASN A 104 2.98 -2.24 13.70
N LEU A 105 2.21 -1.17 13.82
CA LEU A 105 1.72 -0.41 12.66
C LEU A 105 2.87 0.32 11.95
N LEU A 106 3.73 1.02 12.69
CA LEU A 106 4.89 1.74 12.16
C LEU A 106 5.85 0.80 11.41
N MET A 107 6.14 -0.37 12.00
CA MET A 107 7.02 -1.39 11.44
C MET A 107 6.47 -1.95 10.12
N ARG A 108 5.16 -2.25 10.07
CA ARG A 108 4.49 -2.74 8.87
C ARG A 108 4.46 -1.70 7.77
N MET A 109 3.96 -0.51 8.06
CA MET A 109 3.81 0.57 7.08
C MET A 109 5.17 0.99 6.50
N SER A 110 6.19 1.13 7.36
CA SER A 110 7.55 1.43 6.91
C SER A 110 8.15 0.30 6.06
N GLY A 111 7.81 -0.96 6.34
CA GLY A 111 8.19 -2.10 5.53
C GLY A 111 7.66 -2.01 4.11
N ILE A 112 6.35 -1.77 3.97
CA ILE A 112 5.67 -1.61 2.69
C ILE A 112 6.23 -0.40 1.91
N ALA A 113 6.40 0.74 2.57
CA ALA A 113 6.95 1.95 1.95
C ALA A 113 8.38 1.74 1.46
N THR A 114 9.21 1.04 2.25
CA THR A 114 10.61 0.73 1.90
C THR A 114 10.66 -0.19 0.68
N GLU A 115 9.87 -1.26 0.67
CA GLU A 115 9.84 -2.20 -0.45
C GLU A 115 9.29 -1.54 -1.72
N THR A 116 8.24 -0.71 -1.61
CA THR A 116 7.70 0.04 -2.74
C THR A 116 8.75 0.98 -3.35
N ARG A 117 9.50 1.70 -2.50
CA ARG A 117 10.60 2.57 -2.94
C ARG A 117 11.66 1.78 -3.69
N HIS A 118 12.09 0.65 -3.13
CA HIS A 118 13.07 -0.23 -3.75
C HIS A 118 12.61 -0.71 -5.14
N MET A 119 11.36 -1.15 -5.25
CA MET A 119 10.79 -1.61 -6.52
C MET A 119 10.66 -0.48 -7.54
N GLY A 120 10.28 0.72 -7.11
CA GLY A 120 10.23 1.91 -7.98
C GLY A 120 11.59 2.28 -8.54
N GLU A 121 12.66 2.21 -7.73
CA GLU A 121 14.04 2.44 -8.17
C GLU A 121 14.50 1.39 -9.21
N LEU A 122 14.11 0.12 -9.03
CA LEU A 122 14.40 -0.95 -9.99
C LEU A 122 13.60 -0.81 -11.29
N ALA A 123 12.37 -0.34 -11.21
CA ALA A 123 11.44 -0.19 -12.33
C ALA A 123 11.77 1.00 -13.25
N LYS A 124 12.71 1.89 -12.87
CA LYS A 124 13.21 3.01 -13.69
C LYS A 124 12.08 3.88 -14.29
N GLY A 125 11.21 4.42 -13.46
CA GLY A 125 10.18 5.36 -13.87
C GLY A 125 8.82 4.74 -14.25
N ILE A 126 8.68 3.41 -14.12
CA ILE A 126 7.38 2.75 -14.20
C ILE A 126 6.71 2.83 -12.82
N THR A 127 5.46 3.25 -12.78
CA THR A 127 4.72 3.37 -11.52
C THR A 127 4.41 1.98 -10.94
N ILE A 128 4.74 1.79 -9.67
CA ILE A 128 4.38 0.60 -8.91
C ILE A 128 2.95 0.79 -8.36
N LEU A 129 2.07 -0.19 -8.62
CA LEU A 129 0.71 -0.19 -8.10
C LEU A 129 0.54 -1.22 -6.98
N ALA A 130 -0.18 -0.81 -5.93
CA ALA A 130 -0.68 -1.75 -4.94
C ALA A 130 -1.88 -2.52 -5.51
N THR A 131 -2.03 -3.79 -5.13
CA THR A 131 -3.22 -4.57 -5.44
C THR A 131 -4.24 -4.53 -4.29
N ARG A 132 -5.35 -5.28 -4.40
CA ARG A 132 -6.26 -5.53 -3.27
C ARG A 132 -5.80 -6.67 -2.36
N LYS A 133 -4.63 -7.26 -2.59
CA LYS A 133 -4.02 -8.32 -1.76
C LYS A 133 -3.39 -7.68 -0.51
N THR A 134 -4.21 -7.06 0.32
CA THR A 134 -3.87 -6.44 1.61
C THR A 134 -4.40 -7.28 2.75
N ALA A 135 -3.84 -7.17 3.95
CA ALA A 135 -4.43 -7.78 5.14
C ALA A 135 -5.82 -7.17 5.40
N PRO A 136 -6.83 -8.01 5.74
CA PRO A 136 -8.14 -7.50 6.15
C PRO A 136 -8.01 -6.46 7.27
N GLY A 137 -8.78 -5.36 7.17
CA GLY A 137 -8.70 -4.25 8.12
C GLY A 137 -7.53 -3.27 7.89
N LEU A 138 -6.45 -3.67 7.20
CA LEU A 138 -5.24 -2.83 7.05
C LEU A 138 -5.10 -2.16 5.67
N ARG A 139 -6.09 -2.28 4.76
CA ARG A 139 -5.96 -1.78 3.38
C ARG A 139 -5.63 -0.29 3.28
N TYR A 140 -6.22 0.55 4.11
CA TYR A 140 -5.92 1.97 4.15
C TYR A 140 -4.43 2.21 4.44
N PHE A 141 -3.92 1.61 5.51
CA PHE A 141 -2.53 1.76 5.97
C PHE A 141 -1.54 1.17 4.97
N ASP A 142 -1.81 -0.02 4.43
CA ASP A 142 -0.98 -0.66 3.41
C ASP A 142 -0.86 0.22 2.15
N LYS A 143 -1.98 0.77 1.67
CA LYS A 143 -1.99 1.59 0.45
C LYS A 143 -1.45 2.99 0.67
N LYS A 144 -1.66 3.61 1.85
CA LYS A 144 -0.96 4.84 2.25
C LYS A 144 0.56 4.63 2.22
N ALA A 145 1.02 3.50 2.76
CA ALA A 145 2.44 3.15 2.74
C ALA A 145 3.01 2.98 1.32
N VAL A 146 2.25 2.38 0.40
CA VAL A 146 2.65 2.30 -1.01
C VAL A 146 2.82 3.69 -1.62
N VAL A 147 1.87 4.60 -1.37
CA VAL A 147 1.96 5.99 -1.89
C VAL A 147 3.18 6.72 -1.33
N LEU A 148 3.43 6.62 -0.03
CA LEU A 148 4.59 7.23 0.62
C LEU A 148 5.92 6.59 0.18
N GLY A 149 5.88 5.33 -0.25
CA GLY A 149 6.99 4.66 -0.93
C GLY A 149 7.25 5.16 -2.35
N GLY A 150 6.34 5.95 -2.94
CA GLY A 150 6.44 6.48 -4.31
C GLY A 150 5.68 5.66 -5.35
N GLY A 151 4.82 4.75 -4.92
CA GLY A 151 3.87 4.01 -5.76
C GLY A 151 2.49 4.69 -5.84
N ALA A 152 1.49 3.95 -6.32
CA ALA A 152 0.10 4.40 -6.39
C ALA A 152 -0.87 3.30 -5.93
N THR A 153 -2.09 3.70 -5.57
CA THR A 153 -3.04 2.82 -4.87
C THR A 153 -3.71 1.77 -5.74
N HIS A 154 -3.82 1.96 -7.06
CA HIS A 154 -4.84 1.25 -7.83
C HIS A 154 -6.22 1.37 -7.13
N ARG A 155 -7.27 0.63 -7.53
CA ARG A 155 -8.58 0.70 -6.86
C ARG A 155 -8.49 0.30 -5.37
N MET A 156 -9.13 1.09 -4.51
CA MET A 156 -9.27 0.80 -3.08
C MET A 156 -10.29 -0.32 -2.83
N ARG A 157 -11.43 -0.25 -3.53
CA ARG A 157 -12.60 -1.10 -3.34
C ARG A 157 -13.14 -1.61 -4.68
N LEU A 158 -14.18 -2.41 -4.64
CA LEU A 158 -14.81 -2.94 -5.85
C LEU A 158 -15.63 -1.90 -6.61
N ASP A 159 -16.07 -0.86 -5.93
CA ASP A 159 -16.88 0.24 -6.47
C ASP A 159 -16.08 1.38 -7.12
N ASP A 160 -14.74 1.38 -6.99
CA ASP A 160 -13.90 2.47 -7.52
C ASP A 160 -13.75 2.41 -9.04
N MET A 161 -13.63 1.23 -9.61
CA MET A 161 -13.49 1.01 -11.06
C MET A 161 -13.84 -0.42 -11.44
N VAL A 162 -14.24 -0.59 -12.70
CA VAL A 162 -14.43 -1.93 -13.27
C VAL A 162 -13.08 -2.59 -13.53
N LEU A 163 -12.92 -3.83 -13.07
CA LEU A 163 -11.80 -4.70 -13.45
C LEU A 163 -12.33 -6.07 -13.84
N ILE A 164 -12.34 -6.33 -15.15
CA ILE A 164 -12.77 -7.59 -15.74
C ILE A 164 -11.62 -8.58 -15.61
N LYS A 165 -11.87 -9.73 -14.99
CA LYS A 165 -10.90 -10.78 -14.69
C LYS A 165 -11.23 -12.08 -15.42
N ASP A 166 -10.26 -13.00 -15.43
CA ASP A 166 -10.42 -14.35 -15.94
C ASP A 166 -11.71 -15.03 -15.48
N ASN A 167 -12.01 -15.00 -14.18
CA ASN A 167 -13.24 -15.59 -13.62
C ASN A 167 -14.52 -14.93 -14.15
N HIS A 168 -14.51 -13.64 -14.49
CA HIS A 168 -15.64 -13.01 -15.15
C HIS A 168 -15.81 -13.53 -16.57
N LEU A 169 -14.71 -13.80 -17.28
CA LEU A 169 -14.72 -14.29 -18.66
C LEU A 169 -15.16 -15.75 -18.75
N VAL A 170 -14.88 -16.56 -17.74
CA VAL A 170 -15.44 -17.94 -17.63
C VAL A 170 -16.96 -17.89 -17.65
N LEU A 171 -17.57 -16.90 -17.00
CA LEU A 171 -19.03 -16.75 -16.91
C LEU A 171 -19.63 -16.03 -18.13
N ALA A 172 -18.94 -15.06 -18.70
CA ALA A 172 -19.46 -14.15 -19.71
C ALA A 172 -18.90 -14.37 -21.13
N SER A 173 -17.88 -15.21 -21.29
CA SER A 173 -17.31 -15.80 -22.53
C SER A 173 -16.68 -14.83 -23.56
N ASP A 174 -17.00 -13.53 -23.59
CA ASP A 174 -16.52 -12.57 -24.61
C ASP A 174 -16.01 -11.28 -23.95
N LEU A 175 -14.67 -11.11 -23.95
CA LEU A 175 -14.00 -9.97 -23.37
C LEU A 175 -14.46 -8.63 -23.95
N ALA A 176 -14.54 -8.53 -25.26
CA ALA A 176 -14.93 -7.29 -25.94
C ALA A 176 -16.39 -6.91 -25.64
N LYS A 177 -17.27 -7.92 -25.55
CA LYS A 177 -18.68 -7.73 -25.13
C LYS A 177 -18.75 -7.27 -23.68
N CYS A 178 -17.96 -7.86 -22.78
CA CYS A 178 -17.90 -7.46 -21.37
C CYS A 178 -17.46 -6.00 -21.21
N ILE A 179 -16.41 -5.57 -21.94
CA ILE A 179 -15.92 -4.19 -21.88
C ILE A 179 -17.00 -3.22 -22.37
N ARG A 180 -17.63 -3.49 -23.52
CA ARG A 180 -18.72 -2.64 -24.04
C ARG A 180 -19.93 -2.58 -23.11
N LEU A 181 -20.32 -3.72 -22.52
CA LEU A 181 -21.42 -3.78 -21.56
C LEU A 181 -21.10 -3.00 -20.27
N ALA A 182 -19.91 -3.19 -19.74
CA ALA A 182 -19.44 -2.42 -18.58
C ALA A 182 -19.47 -0.92 -18.88
N ARG A 183 -18.88 -0.48 -19.99
CA ARG A 183 -18.87 0.94 -20.39
C ARG A 183 -20.29 1.51 -20.54
N LYS A 184 -21.20 0.76 -21.15
CA LYS A 184 -22.62 1.17 -21.29
C LYS A 184 -23.28 1.40 -19.92
N ASN A 185 -23.00 0.53 -18.95
CA ASN A 185 -23.67 0.54 -17.64
C ASN A 185 -23.08 1.56 -16.67
N VAL A 186 -21.74 1.78 -16.70
CA VAL A 186 -21.08 2.69 -15.73
C VAL A 186 -20.79 4.09 -16.28
N GLY A 187 -20.97 4.31 -17.59
CA GLY A 187 -20.68 5.58 -18.25
C GLY A 187 -19.17 5.87 -18.37
N SER A 188 -18.83 7.12 -18.64
CA SER A 188 -17.45 7.56 -18.93
C SER A 188 -16.65 7.95 -17.66
N SER A 189 -17.30 8.17 -16.54
CA SER A 189 -16.65 8.59 -15.28
C SER A 189 -15.91 7.45 -14.58
N ILE A 190 -16.36 6.20 -14.76
CA ILE A 190 -15.75 5.01 -14.17
C ILE A 190 -14.80 4.37 -15.19
N LYS A 191 -13.56 4.12 -14.76
CA LYS A 191 -12.56 3.45 -15.58
C LYS A 191 -12.90 1.98 -15.77
N VAL A 192 -12.63 1.46 -16.96
CA VAL A 192 -12.78 0.05 -17.29
C VAL A 192 -11.41 -0.53 -17.61
N GLU A 193 -10.99 -1.43 -16.76
CA GLU A 193 -9.77 -2.22 -16.91
C GLU A 193 -10.14 -3.69 -17.15
N CYS A 194 -9.29 -4.41 -17.87
CA CYS A 194 -9.43 -5.85 -18.04
C CYS A 194 -8.09 -6.58 -18.01
N GLU A 195 -8.10 -7.76 -17.43
CA GLU A 195 -7.01 -8.73 -17.49
C GLU A 195 -7.02 -9.43 -18.87
N ALA A 196 -5.85 -9.59 -19.47
CA ALA A 196 -5.60 -10.34 -20.68
C ALA A 196 -4.48 -11.35 -20.44
N GLY A 197 -4.77 -12.63 -20.61
CA GLY A 197 -3.80 -13.73 -20.48
C GLY A 197 -3.05 -14.01 -21.79
N THR A 198 -3.52 -13.47 -22.91
CA THR A 198 -2.93 -13.65 -24.23
C THR A 198 -2.82 -12.35 -25.01
N LYS A 199 -1.87 -12.30 -25.97
CA LYS A 199 -1.72 -11.16 -26.87
C LYS A 199 -3.02 -10.90 -27.67
N LYS A 200 -3.75 -11.94 -28.05
CA LYS A 200 -5.02 -11.81 -28.78
C LYS A 200 -6.07 -11.09 -27.93
N GLU A 201 -6.20 -11.47 -26.66
CA GLU A 201 -7.11 -10.82 -25.71
C GLU A 201 -6.69 -9.38 -25.46
N ALA A 202 -5.39 -9.11 -25.28
CA ALA A 202 -4.89 -7.75 -25.09
C ALA A 202 -5.27 -6.84 -26.28
N LEU A 203 -5.12 -7.31 -27.52
CA LEU A 203 -5.50 -6.55 -28.71
C LEU A 203 -7.02 -6.38 -28.81
N ALA A 204 -7.81 -7.40 -28.46
CA ALA A 204 -9.28 -7.33 -28.43
C ALA A 204 -9.76 -6.31 -27.38
N ALA A 205 -9.13 -6.27 -26.20
CA ALA A 205 -9.42 -5.31 -25.15
C ALA A 205 -9.16 -3.85 -25.58
N VAL A 206 -8.01 -3.62 -26.23
CA VAL A 206 -7.66 -2.30 -26.78
C VAL A 206 -8.66 -1.88 -27.88
N ALA A 207 -9.05 -2.81 -28.75
CA ALA A 207 -10.04 -2.55 -29.80
C ALA A 207 -11.45 -2.31 -29.24
N ALA A 208 -11.78 -2.85 -28.06
CA ALA A 208 -13.03 -2.61 -27.35
C ALA A 208 -13.00 -1.36 -26.45
N GLU A 209 -11.93 -0.56 -26.53
CA GLU A 209 -11.75 0.72 -25.82
C GLU A 209 -11.70 0.59 -24.28
N ALA A 210 -11.00 -0.44 -23.76
CA ALA A 210 -10.62 -0.48 -22.36
C ALA A 210 -9.72 0.73 -22.03
N ASP A 211 -9.89 1.35 -20.86
CA ASP A 211 -9.00 2.43 -20.38
C ASP A 211 -7.61 1.88 -20.01
N THR A 212 -7.58 0.69 -19.42
CA THR A 212 -6.35 -0.02 -19.04
C THR A 212 -6.45 -1.49 -19.44
N VAL A 213 -5.36 -2.04 -19.96
CA VAL A 213 -5.23 -3.47 -20.23
C VAL A 213 -4.09 -4.01 -19.36
N MET A 214 -4.43 -4.94 -18.47
CA MET A 214 -3.48 -5.65 -17.64
C MET A 214 -3.03 -6.92 -18.37
N LEU A 215 -1.74 -7.00 -18.69
CA LEU A 215 -1.11 -8.20 -19.21
C LEU A 215 -0.75 -9.09 -18.03
N ASP A 216 -1.60 -10.08 -17.76
CA ASP A 216 -1.47 -10.93 -16.58
C ASP A 216 -0.65 -12.19 -16.88
N ASN A 217 0.36 -12.46 -16.06
CA ASN A 217 1.28 -13.58 -16.18
C ASN A 217 2.04 -13.69 -17.52
N PHE A 218 2.19 -12.58 -18.26
CA PHE A 218 3.06 -12.56 -19.45
C PHE A 218 4.53 -12.67 -19.05
N THR A 219 5.32 -13.38 -19.84
CA THR A 219 6.78 -13.26 -19.79
C THR A 219 7.22 -11.87 -20.26
N PRO A 220 8.42 -11.38 -19.90
CA PRO A 220 8.92 -10.09 -20.37
C PRO A 220 8.90 -9.97 -21.92
N LYS A 221 9.23 -11.06 -22.63
CA LYS A 221 9.20 -11.11 -24.11
C LYS A 221 7.78 -10.98 -24.66
N GLN A 222 6.83 -11.73 -24.12
CA GLN A 222 5.42 -11.65 -24.52
C GLN A 222 4.85 -10.26 -24.28
N ALA A 223 5.17 -9.64 -23.13
CA ALA A 223 4.75 -8.28 -22.81
C ALA A 223 5.31 -7.26 -23.81
N GLU A 224 6.60 -7.37 -24.16
CA GLU A 224 7.25 -6.51 -25.16
C GLU A 224 6.59 -6.67 -26.55
N GLU A 225 6.33 -7.88 -26.99
CA GLU A 225 5.67 -8.17 -28.27
C GLU A 225 4.23 -7.60 -28.32
N ALA A 226 3.45 -7.75 -27.24
CA ALA A 226 2.10 -7.22 -27.16
C ALA A 226 2.09 -5.69 -27.20
N ILE A 227 2.92 -5.03 -26.40
CA ILE A 227 3.04 -3.57 -26.34
C ILE A 227 3.55 -3.02 -27.67
N HIS A 228 4.53 -3.66 -28.31
CA HIS A 228 5.02 -3.28 -29.64
C HIS A 228 3.91 -3.34 -30.69
N HIS A 229 3.08 -4.38 -30.67
CA HIS A 229 1.96 -4.51 -31.59
C HIS A 229 0.92 -3.40 -31.38
N ILE A 230 0.55 -3.10 -30.12
CA ILE A 230 -0.37 -1.99 -29.77
C ILE A 230 0.19 -0.64 -30.27
N ARG A 231 1.53 -0.43 -30.17
CA ARG A 231 2.19 0.78 -30.73
C ARG A 231 2.06 0.85 -32.25
N ARG A 232 2.29 -0.27 -32.96
CA ARG A 232 2.17 -0.33 -34.42
C ARG A 232 0.75 -0.04 -34.91
N MET A 233 -0.26 -0.38 -34.12
CA MET A 233 -1.66 -0.03 -34.40
C MET A 233 -1.98 1.45 -34.14
N GLY A 234 -1.04 2.25 -33.63
CA GLY A 234 -1.28 3.65 -33.25
C GLY A 234 -2.13 3.84 -31.99
N LEU A 235 -2.41 2.76 -31.24
CA LEU A 235 -3.35 2.78 -30.11
C LEU A 235 -2.68 2.96 -28.75
N ARG A 236 -1.34 2.93 -28.66
CA ARG A 236 -0.59 2.98 -27.38
C ARG A 236 -0.90 4.24 -26.55
N LYS A 237 -1.23 5.36 -27.17
CA LYS A 237 -1.59 6.59 -26.46
C LYS A 237 -3.03 6.63 -25.96
N LYS A 238 -3.88 5.72 -26.43
CA LYS A 238 -5.31 5.65 -26.07
C LYS A 238 -5.60 4.71 -24.89
N VAL A 239 -4.64 3.86 -24.53
CA VAL A 239 -4.79 2.82 -23.50
C VAL A 239 -3.60 2.82 -22.55
N LYS A 240 -3.84 2.61 -21.27
CA LYS A 240 -2.80 2.33 -20.29
C LYS A 240 -2.48 0.84 -20.28
N ILE A 241 -1.20 0.50 -20.11
CA ILE A 241 -0.75 -0.90 -20.03
C ILE A 241 -0.22 -1.16 -18.63
N GLU A 242 -0.78 -2.15 -18.00
CA GLU A 242 -0.36 -2.67 -16.71
C GLU A 242 0.26 -4.06 -16.88
N LEU A 243 1.33 -4.35 -16.16
CA LEU A 243 1.89 -5.69 -16.07
C LEU A 243 1.62 -6.24 -14.67
N SER A 244 1.17 -7.49 -14.59
CA SER A 244 0.89 -8.22 -13.36
C SER A 244 1.33 -9.68 -13.47
N GLY A 245 1.44 -10.36 -12.32
CA GLY A 245 1.79 -11.78 -12.24
C GLY A 245 3.29 -12.05 -12.07
N GLY A 246 3.69 -12.56 -10.90
CA GLY A 246 5.05 -13.05 -10.63
C GLY A 246 6.19 -12.02 -10.69
N ILE A 247 5.88 -10.72 -10.79
CA ILE A 247 6.89 -9.66 -10.85
C ILE A 247 7.49 -9.43 -9.45
N ASN A 248 8.82 -9.41 -9.36
CA ASN A 248 9.58 -9.24 -8.13
C ASN A 248 10.91 -8.52 -8.38
N GLN A 249 11.72 -8.30 -7.32
CA GLN A 249 13.00 -7.59 -7.41
C GLN A 249 14.02 -8.16 -8.40
N TYR A 250 13.94 -9.46 -8.72
CA TYR A 250 14.89 -10.14 -9.60
C TYR A 250 14.53 -9.99 -11.09
N ASN A 251 13.25 -9.78 -11.40
CA ASN A 251 12.77 -9.77 -12.79
C ASN A 251 12.15 -8.43 -13.25
N ILE A 252 11.79 -7.52 -12.35
CA ILE A 252 11.12 -6.26 -12.69
C ILE A 252 11.86 -5.43 -13.73
N ARG A 253 13.21 -5.45 -13.73
CA ARG A 253 14.01 -4.73 -14.73
C ARG A 253 13.80 -5.25 -16.15
N HIS A 254 13.51 -6.55 -16.31
CA HIS A 254 13.21 -7.13 -17.61
C HIS A 254 11.83 -6.70 -18.10
N TYR A 255 10.83 -6.69 -17.21
CA TYR A 255 9.49 -6.22 -17.52
C TYR A 255 9.47 -4.71 -17.88
N SER A 256 10.22 -3.91 -17.15
CA SER A 256 10.28 -2.45 -17.38
C SER A 256 10.85 -2.05 -18.75
N ARG A 257 11.61 -2.94 -19.44
CA ARG A 257 12.11 -2.71 -20.79
C ARG A 257 11.00 -2.51 -21.83
N SER A 258 9.88 -3.19 -21.67
CA SER A 258 8.71 -3.06 -22.55
C SER A 258 8.02 -1.70 -22.44
N ARG A 259 8.34 -0.91 -21.40
CA ARG A 259 7.78 0.41 -21.08
C ARG A 259 6.26 0.38 -20.90
N PRO A 260 5.75 -0.42 -19.94
CA PRO A 260 4.36 -0.31 -19.51
C PRO A 260 4.12 1.03 -18.80
N ASP A 261 2.87 1.35 -18.49
CA ASP A 261 2.56 2.49 -17.61
C ASP A 261 2.71 2.07 -16.14
N PHE A 262 2.34 0.83 -15.82
CA PHE A 262 2.23 0.32 -14.45
C PHE A 262 2.80 -1.09 -14.30
N ASN A 263 3.33 -1.38 -13.10
CA ASN A 263 3.58 -2.73 -12.62
C ASN A 263 2.82 -2.96 -11.31
N SER A 264 1.86 -3.87 -11.29
CA SER A 264 1.09 -4.24 -10.09
C SER A 264 1.76 -5.37 -9.33
N LEU A 265 2.07 -5.10 -8.06
CA LEU A 265 2.82 -6.00 -7.21
C LEU A 265 2.04 -6.34 -5.94
N GLY A 266 1.50 -7.56 -5.86
CA GLY A 266 0.78 -8.00 -4.66
C GLY A 266 1.69 -8.18 -3.45
N TYR A 267 2.91 -8.70 -3.67
CA TYR A 267 3.81 -9.06 -2.58
C TYR A 267 4.29 -7.88 -1.74
N ILE A 268 4.32 -6.66 -2.27
CA ILE A 268 4.70 -5.47 -1.49
C ILE A 268 3.75 -5.19 -0.32
N THR A 269 2.54 -5.74 -0.35
CA THR A 269 1.55 -5.59 0.74
C THR A 269 1.32 -6.89 1.50
N HIS A 270 1.21 -8.05 0.83
CA HIS A 270 0.94 -9.31 1.53
C HIS A 270 2.19 -10.02 2.07
N SER A 271 3.41 -9.68 1.59
CA SER A 271 4.67 -10.34 1.98
C SER A 271 5.79 -9.35 2.31
N SER A 272 5.45 -8.09 2.60
CA SER A 272 6.44 -7.09 3.02
C SER A 272 7.08 -7.46 4.36
N ARG A 273 8.39 -7.25 4.46
CA ARG A 273 9.11 -7.40 5.72
C ARG A 273 8.91 -6.17 6.58
N ALA A 274 8.60 -6.35 7.84
CA ALA A 274 8.54 -5.26 8.82
C ALA A 274 9.92 -4.61 9.00
N ILE A 275 9.94 -3.30 9.18
CA ILE A 275 11.14 -2.54 9.57
C ILE A 275 11.21 -2.50 11.09
N ASP A 276 12.37 -2.77 11.65
CA ASP A 276 12.55 -2.80 13.10
C ASP A 276 12.64 -1.38 13.69
N PHE A 277 11.75 -1.08 14.64
CA PHE A 277 11.73 0.10 15.48
C PHE A 277 11.61 -0.31 16.95
N SER A 278 12.12 0.50 17.84
CA SER A 278 11.96 0.32 19.29
C SER A 278 11.55 1.62 19.97
N LEU A 279 10.73 1.52 20.99
CA LEU A 279 10.49 2.59 21.94
C LEU A 279 11.50 2.44 23.10
N LYS A 280 12.09 3.55 23.54
CA LYS A 280 13.00 3.62 24.67
C LYS A 280 12.50 4.65 25.65
N ILE A 281 12.22 4.24 26.86
CA ILE A 281 11.95 5.16 27.98
C ILE A 281 13.26 5.89 28.31
N MET A 282 13.15 7.21 28.43
CA MET A 282 14.24 8.10 28.83
C MET A 282 14.07 8.42 30.31
N LYS A 283 15.16 8.41 31.05
CA LYS A 283 15.17 8.79 32.46
C LYS A 283 15.33 10.29 32.62
#